data_aa7940354cb365d8b5d570324013f911
#
_entry.id   aa7940354cb365d8b5d570324013f911
#
_cell.length_a   1.000
_cell.length_b   1.000
_cell.length_c   1.000
_cell.angle_alpha   90.00
_cell.angle_beta   90.00
_cell.angle_gamma   90.00
#
_symmetry.space_group_name_H-M   'P 1'
#
loop_
_entity.id
_entity.type
_entity.pdbx_description
1 polymer ?
#
loop_
_entity_poly.entity_id
_entity_poly.type
_entity_poly.pdbx_seq_one_letter_code
_entity_poly.pdbx_strand_id
1 'polypeptide(L)'
;TNNLAFERVSDYLLPEHFAEPVHGRIYGAIKTIIENGEIADAARLKTMFDQDGALEEIGGGHYLAVLQSAVVSIINANDYARTIYDMHLRRQLIDLGEIVVNDAFQINLENPPMLQIEKAEEQLYSLADSGEIENGPNSFDKILKSTLDIINAAV
;
A
#
# COMPACT_ATOMS: atom_id res chain seq x y z
N THR A 1 7.76 0.96 22.31
CA THR A 1 7.67 1.01 20.84
C THR A 1 7.77 -0.42 20.34
N ASN A 2 6.83 -0.85 19.57
CA ASN A 2 6.72 -2.27 19.25
C ASN A 2 6.96 -2.48 17.75
N ASN A 3 8.21 -2.74 17.38
CA ASN A 3 8.58 -3.07 16.01
C ASN A 3 7.77 -4.26 15.44
N LEU A 4 7.29 -5.16 16.33
CA LEU A 4 6.44 -6.29 15.94
C LEU A 4 5.12 -5.87 15.26
N ALA A 5 4.58 -4.70 15.56
CA ALA A 5 3.40 -4.20 14.86
C ALA A 5 3.73 -3.79 13.43
N PHE A 6 4.92 -3.24 13.21
CA PHE A 6 5.42 -2.89 11.88
C PHE A 6 5.70 -4.13 11.04
N GLU A 7 6.37 -5.14 11.59
CA GLU A 7 6.69 -6.39 10.89
C GLU A 7 5.45 -7.08 10.31
N ARG A 8 4.30 -6.98 11.00
CA ARG A 8 3.03 -7.58 10.54
C ARG A 8 2.39 -6.88 9.35
N VAL A 9 2.74 -5.63 9.10
CA VAL A 9 2.11 -4.81 8.05
C VAL A 9 3.08 -4.45 6.93
N SER A 10 4.39 -4.55 7.18
CA SER A 10 5.43 -4.17 6.23
C SER A 10 5.51 -5.05 4.99
N ASP A 11 4.91 -6.24 5.03
CA ASP A 11 4.89 -7.17 3.90
C ASP A 11 4.00 -6.68 2.76
N TYR A 12 2.96 -5.87 3.07
CA TYR A 12 2.00 -5.42 2.08
C TYR A 12 1.76 -3.90 2.08
N LEU A 13 2.01 -3.20 3.21
CA LEU A 13 1.83 -1.76 3.29
C LEU A 13 3.10 -1.02 2.86
N LEU A 14 2.97 -0.14 1.88
CA LEU A 14 4.06 0.66 1.33
C LEU A 14 3.81 2.16 1.53
N PRO A 15 4.87 3.01 1.50
CA PRO A 15 4.74 4.46 1.66
C PRO A 15 3.76 5.12 0.67
N GLU A 16 3.70 4.62 -0.57
CA GLU A 16 2.82 5.11 -1.64
C GLU A 16 1.34 4.80 -1.41
N HIS A 17 1.01 3.89 -0.49
CA HIS A 17 -0.38 3.57 -0.17
C HIS A 17 -1.07 4.65 0.68
N PHE A 18 -0.32 5.57 1.25
CA PHE A 18 -0.88 6.66 2.04
C PHE A 18 -1.41 7.79 1.15
N ALA A 19 -2.61 8.28 1.46
CA ALA A 19 -3.22 9.41 0.72
C ALA A 19 -2.42 10.70 0.91
N GLU A 20 -1.94 10.94 2.12
CA GLU A 20 -1.12 12.10 2.45
C GLU A 20 0.36 11.74 2.30
N PRO A 21 1.11 12.40 1.40
CA PRO A 21 2.52 12.11 1.14
C PRO A 21 3.39 12.12 2.40
N VAL A 22 3.07 13.00 3.36
CA VAL A 22 3.80 13.10 4.62
C VAL A 22 3.68 11.83 5.47
N HIS A 23 2.51 11.19 5.49
CA HIS A 23 2.32 9.92 6.21
C HIS A 23 3.14 8.80 5.55
N GLY A 24 3.17 8.74 4.22
CA GLY A 24 4.02 7.82 3.48
C GLY A 24 5.50 8.02 3.81
N ARG A 25 5.97 9.26 3.88
CA ARG A 25 7.36 9.58 4.27
C ARG A 25 7.67 9.18 5.70
N ILE A 26 6.75 9.43 6.66
CA ILE A 26 6.91 9.00 8.05
C ILE A 26 6.98 7.46 8.10
N TYR A 27 6.10 6.76 7.39
CA TYR A 27 6.10 5.31 7.32
C TYR A 27 7.40 4.77 6.73
N GLY A 28 7.90 5.35 5.63
CA GLY A 28 9.19 5.00 5.03
C GLY A 28 10.37 5.22 5.96
N ALA A 29 10.37 6.33 6.71
CA ALA A 29 11.40 6.60 7.72
C ALA A 29 11.37 5.58 8.87
N ILE A 30 10.18 5.21 9.35
CA ILE A 30 10.00 4.14 10.33
C ILE A 30 10.58 2.82 9.80
N LYS A 31 10.27 2.47 8.56
CA LYS A 31 10.80 1.28 7.89
C LYS A 31 12.32 1.27 7.90
N THR A 32 12.96 2.34 7.45
CA THR A 32 14.41 2.46 7.41
C THR A 32 15.06 2.30 8.78
N ILE A 33 14.49 2.92 9.82
CA ILE A 33 15.00 2.80 11.20
C ILE A 33 14.93 1.34 11.68
N ILE A 34 13.81 0.66 11.44
CA ILE A 34 13.60 -0.72 11.88
C ILE A 34 14.50 -1.69 11.10
N GLU A 35 14.67 -1.52 9.79
CA GLU A 35 15.57 -2.32 8.95
C GLU A 35 17.04 -2.19 9.39
N ASN A 36 17.43 -1.03 9.95
CA ASN A 36 18.74 -0.83 10.55
C ASN A 36 18.87 -1.45 11.96
N GLY A 37 17.86 -2.16 12.44
CA GLY A 37 17.85 -2.82 13.76
C GLY A 37 17.61 -1.86 14.92
N GLU A 38 17.13 -0.65 14.64
CA GLU A 38 16.90 0.38 15.64
C GLU A 38 15.41 0.47 16.03
N ILE A 39 15.14 1.18 17.13
CA ILE A 39 13.78 1.45 17.57
C ILE A 39 13.29 2.75 16.93
N ALA A 40 12.20 2.67 16.17
CA ALA A 40 11.55 3.85 15.62
C ALA A 40 10.76 4.58 16.70
N ASP A 41 11.30 5.70 17.18
CA ASP A 41 10.66 6.60 18.12
C ASP A 41 10.53 8.02 17.54
N ALA A 42 9.69 8.85 18.19
CA ALA A 42 9.43 10.20 17.72
C ALA A 42 10.68 11.10 17.73
N ALA A 43 11.65 10.84 18.62
CA ALA A 43 12.87 11.64 18.72
C ALA A 43 13.78 11.38 17.51
N ARG A 44 13.94 10.11 17.11
CA ARG A 44 14.72 9.73 15.92
C ARG A 44 14.06 10.23 14.63
N LEU A 45 12.74 10.02 14.51
CA LEU A 45 11.99 10.56 13.39
C LEU A 45 12.15 12.07 13.28
N LYS A 46 12.02 12.79 14.39
CA LYS A 46 12.25 14.23 14.40
C LYS A 46 13.63 14.60 13.86
N THR A 47 14.68 13.91 14.34
CA THR A 47 16.06 14.19 13.89
C THR A 47 16.23 13.97 12.38
N MET A 48 15.60 12.92 11.81
CA MET A 48 15.64 12.67 10.37
C MET A 48 14.93 13.77 9.58
N PHE A 49 13.76 14.20 10.05
CA PHE A 49 12.95 15.20 9.35
C PHE A 49 13.43 16.64 9.55
N ASP A 50 14.08 16.96 10.67
CA ASP A 50 14.71 18.27 10.88
C ASP A 50 15.84 18.53 9.86
N GLN A 51 16.47 17.48 9.36
CA GLN A 51 17.49 17.59 8.30
C GLN A 51 16.89 17.80 6.91
N ASP A 52 15.67 17.36 6.68
CA ASP A 52 15.00 17.32 5.38
C ASP A 52 13.98 18.48 5.21
N GLY A 53 13.60 19.16 6.28
CA GLY A 53 12.60 20.24 6.27
C GLY A 53 11.17 19.80 5.93
N ALA A 54 10.96 18.51 5.69
CA ALA A 54 9.71 17.97 5.16
C ALA A 54 8.51 18.04 6.11
N LEU A 55 8.75 18.16 7.39
CA LEU A 55 7.70 18.32 8.39
C LEU A 55 7.40 19.79 8.72
N GLU A 56 8.20 20.74 8.26
CA GLU A 56 8.03 22.16 8.60
C GLU A 56 6.66 22.69 8.15
N GLU A 57 6.21 22.29 6.95
CA GLU A 57 4.93 22.72 6.37
C GLU A 57 3.70 22.25 7.15
N ILE A 58 3.82 21.16 7.92
CA ILE A 58 2.71 20.55 8.67
C ILE A 58 2.84 20.66 10.19
N GLY A 59 3.80 21.47 10.67
CA GLY A 59 4.01 21.72 12.10
C GLY A 59 5.20 21.03 12.73
N GLY A 60 6.14 20.54 11.91
CA GLY A 60 7.44 20.04 12.36
C GLY A 60 7.35 18.88 13.37
N GLY A 61 8.26 18.91 14.35
CA GLY A 61 8.29 17.89 15.41
C GLY A 61 7.03 17.85 16.31
N HIS A 62 6.24 18.94 16.34
CA HIS A 62 4.97 18.95 17.06
C HIS A 62 3.96 17.97 16.44
N TYR A 63 3.94 17.86 15.11
CA TYR A 63 3.07 16.91 14.41
C TYR A 63 3.36 15.45 14.79
N LEU A 64 4.63 15.07 14.90
CA LEU A 64 5.02 13.73 15.38
C LEU A 64 4.56 13.46 16.82
N ALA A 65 4.63 14.48 17.68
CA ALA A 65 4.14 14.36 19.07
C ALA A 65 2.61 14.18 19.10
N VAL A 66 1.87 14.88 18.24
CA VAL A 66 0.42 14.70 18.10
C VAL A 66 0.09 13.29 17.61
N LEU A 67 0.78 12.80 16.58
CA LEU A 67 0.60 11.43 16.09
C LEU A 67 0.89 10.41 17.16
N GLN A 68 1.97 10.59 17.95
CA GLN A 68 2.31 9.67 19.04
C GLN A 68 1.25 9.67 20.14
N SER A 69 0.65 10.82 20.45
CA SER A 69 -0.42 10.93 21.46
C SER A 69 -1.76 10.36 20.99
N ALA A 70 -1.99 10.32 19.68
CA ALA A 70 -3.21 9.79 19.07
C ALA A 70 -3.24 8.26 18.97
N VAL A 71 -2.13 7.57 19.30
CA VAL A 71 -2.08 6.10 19.27
C VAL A 71 -3.01 5.51 20.33
N VAL A 72 -4.12 4.95 19.88
CA VAL A 72 -5.14 4.36 20.77
C VAL A 72 -4.80 2.91 21.14
N SER A 73 -4.22 2.13 20.22
CA SER A 73 -3.80 0.75 20.50
C SER A 73 -2.95 0.17 19.35
N ILE A 74 -1.90 -0.56 19.72
CA ILE A 74 -1.06 -1.34 18.78
C ILE A 74 -1.82 -2.58 18.26
N ILE A 75 -2.86 -3.01 18.96
CA ILE A 75 -3.63 -4.24 18.64
C ILE A 75 -4.27 -4.13 17.26
N ASN A 76 -4.64 -2.93 16.84
CA ASN A 76 -5.38 -2.69 15.60
C ASN A 76 -4.48 -2.22 14.42
N ALA A 77 -3.15 -2.30 14.53
CA ALA A 77 -2.25 -1.82 13.47
C ALA A 77 -2.52 -2.52 12.12
N ASN A 78 -2.81 -3.81 12.14
CA ASN A 78 -3.14 -4.57 10.95
C ASN A 78 -4.45 -4.11 10.29
N ASP A 79 -5.48 -3.84 11.10
CA ASP A 79 -6.78 -3.38 10.57
C ASP A 79 -6.67 -1.97 9.97
N TYR A 80 -5.88 -1.09 10.59
CA TYR A 80 -5.60 0.23 10.01
C TYR A 80 -4.77 0.13 8.73
N ALA A 81 -3.78 -0.73 8.68
CA ALA A 81 -2.97 -0.96 7.51
C ALA A 81 -3.81 -1.49 6.33
N ARG A 82 -4.71 -2.43 6.59
CA ARG A 82 -5.69 -2.92 5.59
C ARG A 82 -6.59 -1.80 5.10
N THR A 83 -7.10 -0.97 5.99
CA THR A 83 -7.92 0.18 5.60
C THR A 83 -7.16 1.14 4.70
N ILE A 84 -5.89 1.44 5.00
CA ILE A 84 -5.04 2.30 4.16
C ILE A 84 -4.87 1.68 2.77
N TYR A 85 -4.58 0.38 2.72
CA TYR A 85 -4.42 -0.35 1.47
C TYR A 85 -5.70 -0.40 0.64
N ASP A 86 -6.85 -0.71 1.24
CA ASP A 86 -8.15 -0.68 0.59
C ASP A 86 -8.46 0.71 -0.01
N MET A 87 -8.15 1.77 0.73
CA MET A 87 -8.33 3.14 0.23
C MET A 87 -7.37 3.47 -0.90
N HIS A 88 -6.15 2.92 -0.90
CA HIS A 88 -5.24 3.02 -2.03
C HIS A 88 -5.81 2.36 -3.27
N LEU A 89 -6.26 1.10 -3.18
CA LEU A 89 -6.88 0.40 -4.31
C LEU A 89 -8.11 1.14 -4.87
N ARG A 90 -8.93 1.74 -3.99
CA ARG A 90 -10.08 2.56 -4.43
C ARG A 90 -9.63 3.79 -5.22
N ARG A 91 -8.55 4.47 -4.81
CA ARG A 91 -8.00 5.60 -5.59
C ARG A 91 -7.51 5.13 -6.95
N GLN A 92 -6.77 4.02 -7.01
CA GLN A 92 -6.31 3.45 -8.28
C GLN A 92 -7.46 3.10 -9.22
N LEU A 93 -8.57 2.55 -8.70
CA LEU A 93 -9.77 2.27 -9.49
C LEU A 93 -10.45 3.56 -10.00
N ILE A 94 -10.47 4.61 -9.20
CA ILE A 94 -11.00 5.93 -9.61
C ILE A 94 -10.14 6.49 -10.73
N ASP A 95 -8.81 6.53 -10.54
CA ASP A 95 -7.87 7.05 -11.53
C ASP A 95 -7.99 6.28 -12.87
N LEU A 96 -8.08 4.97 -12.81
CA LEU A 96 -8.31 4.13 -13.99
C LEU A 96 -9.64 4.47 -14.67
N GLY A 97 -10.71 4.62 -13.88
CA GLY A 97 -12.02 5.00 -14.40
C GLY A 97 -11.99 6.36 -15.11
N GLU A 98 -11.30 7.33 -14.55
CA GLU A 98 -11.11 8.66 -15.17
C GLU A 98 -10.31 8.57 -16.47
N ILE A 99 -9.24 7.76 -16.52
CA ILE A 99 -8.45 7.53 -17.73
C ILE A 99 -9.33 6.92 -18.82
N VAL A 100 -10.08 5.86 -18.51
CA VAL A 100 -10.97 5.18 -19.46
C VAL A 100 -12.01 6.12 -20.03
N VAL A 101 -12.65 6.94 -19.16
CA VAL A 101 -13.65 7.92 -19.60
C VAL A 101 -13.02 9.00 -20.48
N ASN A 102 -11.89 9.57 -20.07
CA ASN A 102 -11.21 10.61 -20.81
C ASN A 102 -10.73 10.12 -22.18
N ASP A 103 -10.14 8.92 -22.25
CA ASP A 103 -9.69 8.32 -23.50
C ASP A 103 -10.86 8.02 -24.44
N ALA A 104 -12.00 7.57 -23.92
CA ALA A 104 -13.18 7.26 -24.72
C ALA A 104 -13.80 8.53 -25.36
N PHE A 105 -13.68 9.69 -24.71
CA PHE A 105 -14.13 10.97 -25.31
C PHE A 105 -13.18 11.51 -26.38
N GLN A 106 -11.92 11.06 -26.42
CA GLN A 106 -10.94 11.53 -27.41
C GLN A 106 -10.98 10.66 -28.66
N ILE A 107 -11.24 11.30 -29.81
CA ILE A 107 -11.10 10.63 -31.11
C ILE A 107 -9.62 10.67 -31.49
N ASN A 108 -8.90 9.59 -31.19
CA ASN A 108 -7.48 9.44 -31.51
C ASN A 108 -7.25 8.18 -32.34
N LEU A 109 -6.71 8.33 -33.54
CA LEU A 109 -6.41 7.21 -34.46
C LEU A 109 -5.30 6.30 -33.91
N GLU A 110 -4.40 6.85 -33.08
CA GLU A 110 -3.31 6.08 -32.46
C GLU A 110 -3.77 5.31 -31.21
N ASN A 111 -4.97 5.62 -30.69
CA ASN A 111 -5.56 4.96 -29.52
C ASN A 111 -7.01 4.50 -29.84
N PRO A 112 -7.19 3.53 -30.77
CA PRO A 112 -8.52 3.05 -31.13
C PRO A 112 -9.22 2.34 -29.96
N PRO A 113 -10.57 2.21 -29.97
CA PRO A 113 -11.33 1.66 -28.84
C PRO A 113 -10.87 0.27 -28.37
N MET A 114 -10.45 -0.60 -29.29
CA MET A 114 -9.95 -1.93 -28.90
C MET A 114 -8.66 -1.85 -28.09
N LEU A 115 -7.74 -0.94 -28.45
CA LEU A 115 -6.51 -0.73 -27.69
C LEU A 115 -6.80 -0.10 -26.31
N GLN A 116 -7.82 0.76 -26.20
CA GLN A 116 -8.25 1.32 -24.91
C GLN A 116 -8.79 0.22 -23.99
N ILE A 117 -9.56 -0.73 -24.52
CA ILE A 117 -10.07 -1.89 -23.79
C ILE A 117 -8.91 -2.77 -23.32
N GLU A 118 -7.96 -3.12 -24.17
CA GLU A 118 -6.79 -3.93 -23.81
C GLU A 118 -5.98 -3.29 -22.69
N LYS A 119 -5.73 -1.98 -22.76
CA LYS A 119 -5.03 -1.24 -21.70
C LYS A 119 -5.80 -1.25 -20.38
N ALA A 120 -7.11 -1.05 -20.42
CA ALA A 120 -7.95 -1.08 -19.21
C ALA A 120 -7.97 -2.47 -18.57
N GLU A 121 -8.05 -3.54 -19.36
CA GLU A 121 -7.96 -4.92 -18.90
C GLU A 121 -6.61 -5.22 -18.23
N GLU A 122 -5.49 -4.80 -18.85
CA GLU A 122 -4.16 -4.97 -18.30
C GLU A 122 -4.01 -4.26 -16.95
N GLN A 123 -4.49 -3.01 -16.84
CA GLN A 123 -4.43 -2.25 -15.62
C GLN A 123 -5.31 -2.83 -14.52
N LEU A 124 -6.54 -3.29 -14.84
CA LEU A 124 -7.42 -3.98 -13.90
C LEU A 124 -6.80 -5.29 -13.41
N TYR A 125 -6.20 -6.05 -14.30
CA TYR A 125 -5.50 -7.28 -13.94
C TYR A 125 -4.33 -7.00 -12.99
N SER A 126 -3.52 -6.00 -13.28
CA SER A 126 -2.39 -5.57 -12.43
C SER A 126 -2.87 -5.15 -11.02
N LEU A 127 -3.99 -4.43 -10.93
CA LEU A 127 -4.58 -4.06 -9.64
C LEU A 127 -5.10 -5.28 -8.86
N ALA A 128 -5.71 -6.24 -9.55
CA ALA A 128 -6.18 -7.47 -8.93
C ALA A 128 -5.02 -8.32 -8.39
N ASP A 129 -3.96 -8.47 -9.19
CA ASP A 129 -2.76 -9.23 -8.82
C ASP A 129 -2.04 -8.58 -7.61
N SER A 130 -1.91 -7.26 -7.59
CA SER A 130 -1.36 -6.54 -6.44
C SER A 130 -2.21 -6.70 -5.17
N GLY A 131 -3.54 -6.83 -5.31
CA GLY A 131 -4.47 -7.09 -4.20
C GLY A 131 -4.39 -8.51 -3.65
N GLU A 132 -3.98 -9.50 -4.45
CA GLU A 132 -3.83 -10.89 -4.01
C GLU A 132 -2.62 -11.13 -3.10
N ILE A 133 -1.61 -10.27 -3.14
CA ILE A 133 -0.46 -10.34 -2.24
C ILE A 133 -0.90 -10.28 -0.76
N GLU A 134 -2.02 -9.62 -0.47
CA GLU A 134 -2.58 -9.49 0.87
C GLU A 134 -3.18 -10.81 1.42
N ASN A 135 -3.60 -11.71 0.54
CA ASN A 135 -4.19 -13.00 0.94
C ASN A 135 -3.16 -14.13 1.11
N GLY A 136 -1.87 -13.83 0.90
CA GLY A 136 -0.76 -14.80 0.96
C GLY A 136 -0.82 -15.83 -0.19
N PRO A 137 0.19 -16.70 -0.36
CA PRO A 137 0.26 -17.68 -1.45
C PRO A 137 -0.83 -18.76 -1.33
N ASN A 138 -2.03 -18.39 -0.93
CA ASN A 138 -3.06 -19.29 -0.45
C ASN A 138 -4.27 -19.43 -1.37
N SER A 139 -4.45 -18.59 -2.40
CA SER A 139 -5.66 -18.70 -3.19
C SER A 139 -5.49 -19.64 -4.39
N PHE A 140 -4.64 -19.33 -5.34
CA PHE A 140 -4.58 -20.12 -6.58
C PHE A 140 -3.65 -21.33 -6.47
N ASP A 141 -2.46 -21.19 -5.88
CA ASP A 141 -1.50 -22.29 -5.72
C ASP A 141 -2.01 -23.39 -4.78
N LYS A 142 -2.76 -23.05 -3.72
CA LYS A 142 -3.41 -24.06 -2.87
C LYS A 142 -4.56 -24.75 -3.56
N ILE A 143 -5.37 -24.01 -4.33
CA ILE A 143 -6.45 -24.61 -5.12
C ILE A 143 -5.84 -25.50 -6.20
N LEU A 144 -4.80 -25.07 -6.87
CA LEU A 144 -4.13 -25.87 -7.90
C LEU A 144 -3.48 -27.14 -7.29
N LYS A 145 -2.75 -27.01 -6.16
CA LYS A 145 -2.19 -28.15 -5.45
C LYS A 145 -3.24 -29.10 -4.94
N SER A 146 -4.31 -28.59 -4.29
CA SER A 146 -5.40 -29.44 -3.82
C SER A 146 -6.13 -30.16 -4.96
N THR A 147 -6.27 -29.51 -6.10
CA THR A 147 -6.88 -30.10 -7.30
C THR A 147 -5.98 -31.16 -7.91
N LEU A 148 -4.66 -30.92 -7.98
CA LEU A 148 -3.69 -31.89 -8.44
C LEU A 148 -3.58 -33.11 -7.49
N ASP A 149 -3.63 -32.88 -6.19
CA ASP A 149 -3.63 -33.96 -5.18
C ASP A 149 -4.89 -34.83 -5.28
N ILE A 150 -6.06 -34.22 -5.54
CA ILE A 150 -7.31 -34.96 -5.78
C ILE A 150 -7.24 -35.78 -7.07
N ILE A 151 -6.67 -35.23 -8.13
CA ILE A 151 -6.50 -35.94 -9.41
C ILE A 151 -5.51 -37.09 -9.27
N ASN A 152 -4.40 -36.91 -8.55
CA ASN A 152 -3.41 -37.95 -8.31
C ASN A 152 -3.88 -39.05 -7.33
N ALA A 153 -4.84 -38.76 -6.47
CA ALA A 153 -5.44 -39.74 -5.56
C ALA A 153 -6.57 -40.57 -6.22
N ALA A 154 -7.03 -40.18 -7.41
CA ALA A 154 -8.09 -40.81 -8.16
C ALA A 154 -7.59 -41.76 -9.28
N VAL A 155 -6.28 -41.98 -9.36
CA VAL A 155 -5.60 -42.92 -10.23
C VAL A 155 -4.99 -44.05 -9.39
#